data_8303a7286f5ae1b956c5994368bd8c4f
#
_entry.id   8303a7286f5ae1b956c5994368bd8c4f
#
_cell.length_a   1.000
_cell.length_b   1.000
_cell.length_c   1.000
_cell.angle_alpha   90.00
_cell.angle_beta   90.00
_cell.angle_gamma   90.00
#
_symmetry.space_group_name_H-M   'P 1'
#
loop_
_entity.id
_entity.type
_entity.pdbx_description
1 polymer ?
#
loop_
_entity_poly.entity_id
_entity_poly.type
_entity_poly.pdbx_seq_one_letter_code
_entity_poly.pdbx_strand_id
1 'polypeptide(L)'
;MKKARIDAVLADRGVFPSRTAAAGAVRAGTVRVGPDGPVAQRPSQLVEPDAPLVVDEGPRFVSRGGIKLDNALAALGIDVAGRDCLDVGASTGGFTDCLLQRGAARVAAVDVAYGQIELKLREDPRVTVIERLNARALEPADLPFVPAFATVDVSFISLCKVLPAVAGCLAPVGEILAMVKPQFELGRERVRKGVVHDAADRREAILSVASAVRELGLPIRSFASSGLPGPKGNRETFVWCGGTGAGVTDLEAAVTAVEPR
;
A
#
# COMPACT_ATOMS: atom_id res chain seq x y z
N MET A 1 -18.89 -17.66 39.26
CA MET A 1 -18.52 -16.22 39.43
C MET A 1 -19.52 -15.37 38.65
N LYS A 2 -19.73 -14.10 39.04
CA LYS A 2 -20.66 -13.23 38.30
C LYS A 2 -20.02 -12.73 37.04
N LYS A 3 -20.67 -12.96 35.89
CA LYS A 3 -20.17 -12.52 34.57
C LYS A 3 -20.03 -10.99 34.56
N ALA A 4 -18.99 -10.51 33.88
CA ALA A 4 -18.68 -9.08 33.70
C ALA A 4 -18.65 -8.71 32.22
N ARG A 5 -18.77 -7.44 31.93
CA ARG A 5 -18.69 -6.92 30.54
C ARG A 5 -17.27 -7.10 30.01
N ILE A 6 -17.13 -7.55 28.76
CA ILE A 6 -15.85 -7.81 28.16
C ILE A 6 -14.95 -6.58 28.08
N ASP A 7 -15.53 -5.38 27.83
CA ASP A 7 -14.79 -4.12 27.82
C ASP A 7 -14.22 -3.76 29.20
N ALA A 8 -14.93 -4.09 30.28
CA ALA A 8 -14.44 -3.92 31.64
C ALA A 8 -13.34 -4.92 31.97
N VAL A 9 -13.58 -6.20 31.70
CA VAL A 9 -12.59 -7.28 31.97
C VAL A 9 -11.25 -7.02 31.26
N LEU A 10 -11.28 -6.55 30.02
CA LEU A 10 -10.06 -6.19 29.26
C LEU A 10 -9.30 -5.01 29.87
N ALA A 11 -10.00 -3.99 30.34
CA ALA A 11 -9.38 -2.85 31.01
C ALA A 11 -8.85 -3.21 32.40
N ASP A 12 -9.63 -3.95 33.19
CA ASP A 12 -9.26 -4.39 34.56
C ASP A 12 -8.05 -5.31 34.56
N ARG A 13 -7.87 -6.12 33.50
CA ARG A 13 -6.67 -6.97 33.27
C ARG A 13 -5.46 -6.18 32.71
N GLY A 14 -5.58 -4.88 32.45
CA GLY A 14 -4.52 -4.06 31.87
C GLY A 14 -4.19 -4.37 30.41
N VAL A 15 -5.06 -5.12 29.71
CA VAL A 15 -4.90 -5.40 28.26
C VAL A 15 -5.08 -4.13 27.42
N PHE A 16 -5.95 -3.22 27.90
CA PHE A 16 -6.13 -1.90 27.31
C PHE A 16 -6.04 -0.83 28.38
N PRO A 17 -5.59 0.40 28.03
CA PRO A 17 -5.42 1.49 28.99
C PRO A 17 -6.73 2.04 29.55
N SER A 18 -7.87 1.73 28.90
CA SER A 18 -9.20 2.17 29.34
C SER A 18 -10.31 1.29 28.77
N ARG A 19 -11.50 1.34 29.39
CA ARG A 19 -12.70 0.67 28.87
C ARG A 19 -13.12 1.20 27.49
N THR A 20 -12.86 2.48 27.21
CA THR A 20 -13.13 3.08 25.89
C THR A 20 -12.25 2.46 24.82
N ALA A 21 -10.95 2.28 25.09
CA ALA A 21 -10.02 1.61 24.19
C ALA A 21 -10.40 0.13 23.97
N ALA A 22 -10.72 -0.60 25.05
CA ALA A 22 -11.21 -1.97 24.99
C ALA A 22 -12.51 -2.09 24.16
N ALA A 23 -13.45 -1.18 24.35
CA ALA A 23 -14.69 -1.14 23.57
C ALA A 23 -14.44 -0.85 22.10
N GLY A 24 -13.43 -0.04 21.77
CA GLY A 24 -12.95 0.20 20.40
C GLY A 24 -12.46 -1.09 19.75
N ALA A 25 -11.58 -1.82 20.42
CA ALA A 25 -11.03 -3.10 19.94
C ALA A 25 -12.13 -4.15 19.71
N VAL A 26 -13.12 -4.25 20.62
CA VAL A 26 -14.26 -5.16 20.42
C VAL A 26 -15.10 -4.76 19.20
N ARG A 27 -15.36 -3.47 18.97
CA ARG A 27 -16.08 -3.01 17.77
C ARG A 27 -15.30 -3.24 16.49
N ALA A 28 -13.97 -3.17 16.55
CA ALA A 28 -13.08 -3.48 15.43
C ALA A 28 -13.00 -4.99 15.12
N GLY A 29 -13.59 -5.84 15.98
CA GLY A 29 -13.59 -7.29 15.79
C GLY A 29 -12.25 -7.96 16.08
N THR A 30 -11.37 -7.31 16.85
CA THR A 30 -10.03 -7.83 17.17
C THR A 30 -9.99 -8.63 18.49
N VAL A 31 -11.11 -8.81 19.18
CA VAL A 31 -11.16 -9.54 20.46
C VAL A 31 -11.92 -10.84 20.28
N ARG A 32 -11.30 -11.97 20.69
CA ARG A 32 -11.91 -13.32 20.73
C ARG A 32 -12.09 -13.80 22.14
N VAL A 33 -13.10 -14.62 22.34
CA VAL A 33 -13.34 -15.34 23.60
C VAL A 33 -12.80 -16.76 23.43
N GLY A 34 -11.57 -16.97 23.87
CA GLY A 34 -10.78 -18.18 23.64
C GLY A 34 -9.85 -18.10 22.42
N PRO A 35 -8.75 -18.91 22.38
CA PRO A 35 -7.76 -18.90 21.28
C PRO A 35 -8.39 -19.16 19.91
N ASP A 36 -9.29 -20.14 19.83
CA ASP A 36 -10.03 -20.50 18.61
C ASP A 36 -11.52 -20.13 18.73
N GLY A 37 -11.87 -19.27 19.69
CA GLY A 37 -13.23 -18.92 20.01
C GLY A 37 -13.80 -17.83 19.10
N PRO A 38 -15.12 -17.54 19.24
CA PRO A 38 -15.79 -16.53 18.42
C PRO A 38 -15.29 -15.11 18.75
N VAL A 39 -15.30 -14.26 17.72
CA VAL A 39 -15.07 -12.83 17.89
C VAL A 39 -16.17 -12.23 18.78
N ALA A 40 -15.77 -11.40 19.72
CA ALA A 40 -16.70 -10.69 20.60
C ALA A 40 -17.57 -9.73 19.79
N GLN A 41 -18.90 -9.87 19.92
CA GLN A 41 -19.87 -9.18 19.08
C GLN A 41 -20.15 -7.72 19.51
N ARG A 42 -19.96 -7.42 20.80
CA ARG A 42 -20.28 -6.09 21.36
C ARG A 42 -19.52 -5.85 22.67
N PRO A 43 -19.15 -4.59 22.99
CA PRO A 43 -18.43 -4.27 24.22
C PRO A 43 -19.15 -4.65 25.52
N SER A 44 -20.49 -4.72 25.48
CA SER A 44 -21.32 -5.13 26.62
C SER A 44 -21.52 -6.64 26.76
N GLN A 45 -20.88 -7.46 25.91
CA GLN A 45 -20.93 -8.91 26.00
C GLN A 45 -20.45 -9.37 27.38
N LEU A 46 -21.21 -10.26 28.01
CA LEU A 46 -20.87 -10.78 29.32
C LEU A 46 -19.98 -12.02 29.18
N VAL A 47 -18.84 -11.99 29.86
CA VAL A 47 -17.87 -13.10 29.92
C VAL A 47 -17.54 -13.41 31.39
N GLU A 48 -17.03 -14.60 31.68
CA GLU A 48 -16.47 -14.88 32.99
C GLU A 48 -15.23 -14.00 33.21
N PRO A 49 -15.00 -13.48 34.44
CA PRO A 49 -13.85 -12.61 34.73
C PRO A 49 -12.50 -13.24 34.40
N ASP A 50 -12.39 -14.56 34.39
CA ASP A 50 -11.21 -15.36 34.09
C ASP A 50 -11.23 -15.99 32.69
N ALA A 51 -12.26 -15.70 31.87
CA ALA A 51 -12.34 -16.21 30.49
C ALA A 51 -11.06 -15.91 29.72
N PRO A 52 -10.53 -16.85 28.94
CA PRO A 52 -9.41 -16.60 28.07
C PRO A 52 -9.85 -15.61 26.99
N LEU A 53 -9.28 -14.40 27.00
CA LEU A 53 -9.51 -13.38 26.00
C LEU A 53 -8.24 -13.23 25.16
N VAL A 54 -8.39 -13.37 23.86
CA VAL A 54 -7.32 -13.14 22.88
C VAL A 54 -7.60 -11.85 22.15
N VAL A 55 -6.62 -10.97 22.11
CA VAL A 55 -6.66 -9.79 21.25
C VAL A 55 -5.85 -10.11 20.02
N ASP A 56 -6.53 -10.28 18.90
CA ASP A 56 -5.86 -10.39 17.62
C ASP A 56 -5.19 -9.04 17.35
N GLU A 57 -3.95 -9.06 16.94
CA GLU A 57 -3.32 -7.86 16.40
C GLU A 57 -4.21 -7.37 15.27
N GLY A 58 -4.65 -6.10 15.33
CA GLY A 58 -5.41 -5.48 14.24
C GLY A 58 -4.63 -5.60 12.94
N PRO A 59 -5.26 -5.33 11.78
CA PRO A 59 -4.55 -5.41 10.51
C PRO A 59 -3.27 -4.58 10.60
N ARG A 60 -2.12 -5.20 10.22
CA ARG A 60 -0.78 -4.59 10.31
C ARG A 60 -0.74 -3.19 9.66
N PHE A 61 -1.48 -3.01 8.57
CA PHE A 61 -1.58 -1.75 7.84
C PHE A 61 -3.04 -1.30 7.74
N VAL A 62 -3.28 0.00 7.56
CA VAL A 62 -4.63 0.59 7.41
C VAL A 62 -5.40 0.02 6.23
N SER A 63 -4.73 -0.59 5.26
CA SER A 63 -5.38 -1.29 4.14
C SER A 63 -4.50 -2.41 3.58
N ARG A 64 -5.10 -3.25 2.72
CA ARG A 64 -4.40 -4.32 1.99
C ARG A 64 -3.27 -3.81 1.09
N GLY A 65 -3.32 -2.52 0.69
CA GLY A 65 -2.23 -1.87 -0.05
C GLY A 65 -0.90 -1.98 0.67
N GLY A 66 -0.88 -1.73 1.99
CA GLY A 66 0.34 -1.85 2.80
C GLY A 66 0.99 -3.22 2.74
N ILE A 67 0.20 -4.31 2.71
CA ILE A 67 0.72 -5.68 2.56
C ILE A 67 1.38 -5.86 1.17
N LYS A 68 0.76 -5.34 0.10
CA LYS A 68 1.32 -5.44 -1.25
C LYS A 68 2.67 -4.73 -1.37
N LEU A 69 2.75 -3.51 -0.82
CA LEU A 69 3.99 -2.75 -0.81
C LEU A 69 5.06 -3.43 0.05
N ASP A 70 4.69 -3.92 1.24
CA ASP A 70 5.60 -4.62 2.15
C ASP A 70 6.22 -5.86 1.48
N ASN A 71 5.39 -6.65 0.77
CA ASN A 71 5.85 -7.79 -0.02
C ASN A 71 6.85 -7.39 -1.10
N ALA A 72 6.54 -6.33 -1.87
CA ALA A 72 7.40 -5.88 -2.96
C ALA A 72 8.74 -5.32 -2.44
N LEU A 73 8.72 -4.49 -1.40
CA LEU A 73 9.93 -3.96 -0.78
C LEU A 73 10.83 -5.08 -0.24
N ALA A 74 10.23 -6.10 0.40
CA ALA A 74 10.97 -7.26 0.90
C ALA A 74 11.56 -8.10 -0.24
N ALA A 75 10.76 -8.40 -1.28
CA ALA A 75 11.20 -9.22 -2.41
C ALA A 75 12.31 -8.57 -3.23
N LEU A 76 12.30 -7.23 -3.33
CA LEU A 76 13.29 -6.46 -4.08
C LEU A 76 14.49 -6.00 -3.24
N GLY A 77 14.46 -6.22 -1.92
CA GLY A 77 15.52 -5.75 -1.02
C GLY A 77 15.62 -4.22 -0.93
N ILE A 78 14.50 -3.51 -1.11
CA ILE A 78 14.47 -2.04 -1.07
C ILE A 78 14.36 -1.58 0.38
N ASP A 79 15.32 -0.77 0.81
CA ASP A 79 15.30 -0.08 2.10
C ASP A 79 14.85 1.37 1.92
N VAL A 80 13.84 1.77 2.70
CA VAL A 80 13.28 3.12 2.71
C VAL A 80 13.57 3.86 4.03
N ALA A 81 14.30 3.24 4.97
CA ALA A 81 14.63 3.83 6.26
C ALA A 81 15.39 5.16 6.08
N GLY A 82 14.93 6.20 6.78
CA GLY A 82 15.51 7.53 6.72
C GLY A 82 15.29 8.30 5.40
N ARG A 83 14.57 7.74 4.44
CA ARG A 83 14.30 8.38 3.14
C ARG A 83 13.06 9.29 3.22
N ASP A 84 13.10 10.38 2.49
CA ASP A 84 11.93 11.19 2.17
C ASP A 84 11.18 10.52 1.01
N CYS A 85 9.91 10.17 1.24
CA CYS A 85 9.11 9.38 0.32
C CYS A 85 7.91 10.16 -0.23
N LEU A 86 7.49 9.80 -1.44
CA LEU A 86 6.28 10.25 -2.09
C LEU A 86 5.35 9.04 -2.29
N ASP A 87 4.09 9.13 -1.87
CA ASP A 87 3.06 8.11 -2.10
C ASP A 87 1.98 8.69 -3.01
N VAL A 88 1.93 8.24 -4.27
CA VAL A 88 1.01 8.74 -5.31
C VAL A 88 -0.16 7.79 -5.48
N GLY A 89 -1.37 8.28 -5.18
CA GLY A 89 -2.57 7.47 -5.07
C GLY A 89 -2.74 6.90 -3.68
N ALA A 90 -2.52 7.72 -2.65
CA ALA A 90 -2.46 7.28 -1.25
C ALA A 90 -3.77 6.65 -0.75
N SER A 91 -4.94 7.06 -1.26
CA SER A 91 -6.26 6.54 -0.86
C SER A 91 -6.43 6.53 0.67
N THR A 92 -6.66 5.37 1.28
CA THR A 92 -6.74 5.21 2.74
C THR A 92 -5.39 5.26 3.45
N GLY A 93 -4.28 5.32 2.73
CA GLY A 93 -2.93 5.45 3.29
C GLY A 93 -2.19 4.13 3.50
N GLY A 94 -2.59 3.05 2.79
CA GLY A 94 -1.94 1.75 2.97
C GLY A 94 -0.44 1.76 2.65
N PHE A 95 -0.04 2.41 1.57
CA PHE A 95 1.38 2.54 1.21
C PHE A 95 2.09 3.52 2.15
N THR A 96 1.49 4.65 2.47
CA THR A 96 2.00 5.60 3.46
C THR A 96 2.29 4.91 4.80
N ASP A 97 1.34 4.13 5.34
CA ASP A 97 1.51 3.37 6.60
C ASP A 97 2.68 2.37 6.51
N CYS A 98 2.80 1.67 5.38
CA CYS A 98 3.90 0.74 5.14
C CYS A 98 5.27 1.45 5.12
N LEU A 99 5.38 2.57 4.39
CA LEU A 99 6.60 3.36 4.33
C LEU A 99 7.03 3.85 5.73
N LEU A 100 6.08 4.36 6.51
CA LEU A 100 6.34 4.83 7.89
C LEU A 100 6.78 3.69 8.82
N GLN A 101 6.14 2.52 8.74
CA GLN A 101 6.51 1.35 9.55
C GLN A 101 7.87 0.79 9.14
N ARG A 102 8.31 0.99 7.89
CA ARG A 102 9.65 0.66 7.40
C ARG A 102 10.67 1.78 7.62
N GLY A 103 10.33 2.80 8.40
CA GLY A 103 11.26 3.83 8.86
C GLY A 103 11.49 4.99 7.90
N ALA A 104 10.61 5.22 6.92
CA ALA A 104 10.68 6.45 6.11
C ALA A 104 10.72 7.69 7.02
N ALA A 105 11.58 8.67 6.68
CA ALA A 105 11.72 9.89 7.46
C ALA A 105 10.48 10.77 7.36
N ARG A 106 9.97 10.96 6.13
CA ARG A 106 8.75 11.72 5.84
C ARG A 106 8.05 11.11 4.63
N VAL A 107 6.73 11.29 4.55
CA VAL A 107 5.92 10.86 3.40
C VAL A 107 5.01 12.00 2.95
N ALA A 108 5.13 12.41 1.70
CA ALA A 108 4.13 13.24 1.02
C ALA A 108 3.09 12.29 0.37
N ALA A 109 1.88 12.30 0.88
CA ALA A 109 0.78 11.42 0.44
C ALA A 109 -0.15 12.20 -0.49
N VAL A 110 -0.12 11.88 -1.77
CA VAL A 110 -0.86 12.59 -2.84
C VAL A 110 -2.04 11.77 -3.32
N ASP A 111 -3.23 12.37 -3.37
CA ASP A 111 -4.42 11.75 -3.96
C ASP A 111 -5.34 12.78 -4.63
N VAL A 112 -6.06 12.34 -5.67
CA VAL A 112 -7.12 13.14 -6.32
C VAL A 112 -8.38 13.22 -5.47
N ALA A 113 -8.62 12.23 -4.62
CA ALA A 113 -9.73 12.18 -3.68
C ALA A 113 -9.51 13.13 -2.50
N TYR A 114 -10.54 13.26 -1.65
CA TYR A 114 -10.49 14.05 -0.43
C TYR A 114 -11.04 13.26 0.75
N GLY A 115 -10.37 13.36 1.92
CA GLY A 115 -10.83 12.82 3.18
C GLY A 115 -10.78 11.28 3.28
N GLN A 116 -9.99 10.61 2.41
CA GLN A 116 -9.91 9.15 2.43
C GLN A 116 -8.84 8.62 3.38
N ILE A 117 -7.74 9.34 3.55
CA ILE A 117 -6.61 8.89 4.36
C ILE A 117 -7.02 8.74 5.84
N GLU A 118 -6.60 7.63 6.44
CA GLU A 118 -6.89 7.32 7.85
C GLU A 118 -6.38 8.41 8.80
N LEU A 119 -7.20 8.71 9.83
CA LEU A 119 -6.94 9.82 10.75
C LEU A 119 -5.57 9.70 11.43
N LYS A 120 -5.15 8.50 11.84
CA LYS A 120 -3.84 8.27 12.46
C LYS A 120 -2.67 8.67 11.57
N LEU A 121 -2.82 8.56 10.25
CA LEU A 121 -1.78 8.95 9.28
C LEU A 121 -1.83 10.45 9.01
N ARG A 122 -3.03 11.04 8.98
CA ARG A 122 -3.22 12.48 8.82
C ARG A 122 -2.63 13.27 10.00
N GLU A 123 -2.65 12.68 11.20
CA GLU A 123 -2.12 13.28 12.44
C GLU A 123 -0.64 12.94 12.69
N ASP A 124 -0.03 12.04 11.90
CA ASP A 124 1.40 11.72 12.05
C ASP A 124 2.25 12.90 11.53
N PRO A 125 3.13 13.49 12.36
CA PRO A 125 3.94 14.66 11.98
C PRO A 125 4.89 14.39 10.81
N ARG A 126 5.14 13.14 10.45
CA ARG A 126 5.97 12.76 9.30
C ARG A 126 5.18 12.75 7.99
N VAL A 127 3.84 12.87 8.02
CA VAL A 127 2.98 12.79 6.84
C VAL A 127 2.50 14.17 6.43
N THR A 128 2.69 14.51 5.16
CA THR A 128 2.03 15.65 4.54
C THR A 128 0.98 15.14 3.56
N VAL A 129 -0.29 15.41 3.83
CA VAL A 129 -1.40 14.98 2.98
C VAL A 129 -1.73 16.05 1.95
N ILE A 130 -1.68 15.69 0.67
CA ILE A 130 -1.94 16.56 -0.49
C ILE A 130 -3.11 15.96 -1.27
N GLU A 131 -4.28 16.47 -1.03
CA GLU A 131 -5.53 15.97 -1.61
C GLU A 131 -6.02 16.85 -2.77
N ARG A 132 -6.94 16.33 -3.60
CA ARG A 132 -7.51 17.00 -4.79
C ARG A 132 -6.47 17.33 -5.84
N LEU A 133 -5.34 16.65 -5.86
CA LEU A 133 -4.27 16.83 -6.83
C LEU A 133 -4.25 15.66 -7.81
N ASN A 134 -4.38 15.97 -9.09
CA ASN A 134 -4.26 14.95 -10.14
C ASN A 134 -2.78 14.60 -10.35
N ALA A 135 -2.42 13.36 -10.17
CA ALA A 135 -1.05 12.88 -10.30
C ALA A 135 -0.37 13.20 -11.65
N ARG A 136 -1.15 13.43 -12.71
CA ARG A 136 -0.62 13.88 -14.02
C ARG A 136 -0.12 15.32 -14.02
N ALA A 137 -0.63 16.12 -13.11
CA ALA A 137 -0.29 17.54 -12.99
C ALA A 137 0.59 17.82 -11.77
N LEU A 138 1.15 16.76 -11.16
CA LEU A 138 2.04 16.89 -10.03
C LEU A 138 3.33 17.60 -10.44
N GLU A 139 3.71 18.63 -9.69
CA GLU A 139 4.91 19.42 -9.91
C GLU A 139 5.78 19.46 -8.62
N PRO A 140 7.10 19.69 -8.74
CA PRO A 140 7.98 19.82 -7.57
C PRO A 140 7.50 20.87 -6.55
N ALA A 141 6.86 21.92 -7.01
CA ALA A 141 6.34 23.00 -6.16
C ALA A 141 5.15 22.59 -5.29
N ASP A 142 4.47 21.48 -5.61
CA ASP A 142 3.36 20.94 -4.82
C ASP A 142 3.86 20.20 -3.58
N LEU A 143 5.15 19.80 -3.56
CA LEU A 143 5.71 18.94 -2.54
C LEU A 143 6.46 19.73 -1.47
N PRO A 144 6.37 19.33 -0.19
CA PRO A 144 7.06 20.01 0.91
C PRO A 144 8.58 19.72 0.95
N PHE A 145 9.04 18.77 0.17
CA PHE A 145 10.45 18.35 0.06
C PHE A 145 10.67 17.59 -1.26
N VAL A 146 11.94 17.41 -1.64
CA VAL A 146 12.32 16.62 -2.81
C VAL A 146 12.44 15.15 -2.38
N PRO A 147 11.54 14.25 -2.85
CA PRO A 147 11.57 12.86 -2.43
C PRO A 147 12.70 12.08 -3.11
N ALA A 148 13.30 11.15 -2.34
CA ALA A 148 14.30 10.21 -2.84
C ALA A 148 13.69 8.88 -3.31
N PHE A 149 12.46 8.59 -2.91
CA PHE A 149 11.73 7.39 -3.28
C PHE A 149 10.26 7.69 -3.50
N ALA A 150 9.66 7.16 -4.56
CA ALA A 150 8.23 7.26 -4.80
C ALA A 150 7.57 5.90 -4.92
N THR A 151 6.40 5.75 -4.33
CA THR A 151 5.45 4.68 -4.60
C THR A 151 4.29 5.21 -5.45
N VAL A 152 3.79 4.40 -6.38
CA VAL A 152 2.70 4.80 -7.27
C VAL A 152 1.65 3.70 -7.33
N ASP A 153 0.44 3.98 -6.83
CA ASP A 153 -0.73 3.08 -6.81
C ASP A 153 -1.98 3.78 -7.34
N VAL A 154 -1.98 4.18 -8.59
CA VAL A 154 -3.10 4.89 -9.20
C VAL A 154 -4.13 3.94 -9.81
N SER A 155 -5.38 4.40 -9.93
CA SER A 155 -6.48 3.67 -10.53
C SER A 155 -7.18 4.51 -11.61
N PHE A 156 -7.77 3.83 -12.60
CA PHE A 156 -8.52 4.43 -13.72
C PHE A 156 -7.68 5.32 -14.65
N ILE A 157 -6.37 5.19 -14.59
CA ILE A 157 -5.40 5.89 -15.43
C ILE A 157 -4.20 4.97 -15.67
N SER A 158 -3.60 5.06 -16.86
CA SER A 158 -2.33 4.37 -17.15
C SER A 158 -1.16 5.04 -16.43
N LEU A 159 -0.23 4.23 -15.91
CA LEU A 159 1.03 4.68 -15.34
C LEU A 159 1.86 5.50 -16.33
N CYS A 160 1.81 5.17 -17.63
CA CYS A 160 2.52 5.91 -18.67
C CYS A 160 2.19 7.42 -18.69
N LYS A 161 0.99 7.80 -18.19
CA LYS A 161 0.55 9.20 -18.11
C LYS A 161 0.93 9.90 -16.81
N VAL A 162 1.31 9.16 -15.78
CA VAL A 162 1.59 9.65 -14.43
C VAL A 162 3.10 9.69 -14.15
N LEU A 163 3.82 8.67 -14.62
CA LEU A 163 5.25 8.51 -14.35
C LEU A 163 6.12 9.71 -14.76
N PRO A 164 5.86 10.43 -15.88
CA PRO A 164 6.64 11.63 -16.21
C PRO A 164 6.59 12.71 -15.11
N ALA A 165 5.40 12.99 -14.58
CA ALA A 165 5.21 13.98 -13.51
C ALA A 165 5.88 13.53 -12.20
N VAL A 166 5.72 12.27 -11.83
CA VAL A 166 6.36 11.68 -10.64
C VAL A 166 7.88 11.74 -10.76
N ALA A 167 8.45 11.33 -11.91
CA ALA A 167 9.89 11.36 -12.14
C ALA A 167 10.47 12.77 -12.04
N GLY A 168 9.74 13.76 -12.55
CA GLY A 168 10.12 15.19 -12.47
C GLY A 168 10.16 15.75 -11.05
N CYS A 169 9.53 15.10 -10.09
CA CYS A 169 9.50 15.51 -8.67
C CYS A 169 10.62 14.90 -7.82
N LEU A 170 11.31 13.89 -8.33
CA LEU A 170 12.32 13.16 -7.54
C LEU A 170 13.69 13.83 -7.55
N ALA A 171 14.48 13.49 -6.54
CA ALA A 171 15.91 13.77 -6.52
C ALA A 171 16.60 13.13 -7.75
N PRO A 172 17.76 13.65 -8.21
CA PRO A 172 18.44 13.17 -9.42
C PRO A 172 18.73 11.67 -9.48
N VAL A 173 18.88 11.02 -8.33
CA VAL A 173 19.08 9.57 -8.19
C VAL A 173 17.87 8.91 -7.50
N GLY A 174 16.71 9.55 -7.58
CA GLY A 174 15.49 9.03 -6.99
C GLY A 174 15.01 7.74 -7.64
N GLU A 175 14.23 6.98 -6.90
CA GLU A 175 13.72 5.67 -7.34
C GLU A 175 12.18 5.66 -7.28
N ILE A 176 11.58 4.91 -8.19
CA ILE A 176 10.14 4.73 -8.26
C ILE A 176 9.82 3.24 -8.15
N LEU A 177 8.83 2.90 -7.31
CA LEU A 177 8.21 1.60 -7.23
C LEU A 177 6.73 1.74 -7.60
N ALA A 178 6.38 1.46 -8.86
CA ALA A 178 5.03 1.67 -9.38
C ALA A 178 4.28 0.34 -9.55
N MET A 179 3.04 0.28 -9.10
CA MET A 179 2.19 -0.89 -9.22
C MET A 179 1.42 -0.89 -10.54
N VAL A 180 1.84 -1.75 -11.46
CA VAL A 180 1.17 -1.99 -12.75
C VAL A 180 -0.14 -2.73 -12.51
N LYS A 181 -1.23 -2.14 -12.94
CA LYS A 181 -2.58 -2.71 -12.92
C LYS A 181 -3.02 -2.99 -14.36
N PRO A 182 -2.93 -4.21 -14.84
CA PRO A 182 -3.14 -4.53 -16.27
C PRO A 182 -4.45 -3.99 -16.83
N GLN A 183 -5.51 -3.95 -16.00
CA GLN A 183 -6.82 -3.45 -16.39
C GLN A 183 -6.88 -1.94 -16.70
N PHE A 184 -5.85 -1.17 -16.36
CA PHE A 184 -5.75 0.26 -16.66
C PHE A 184 -4.69 0.58 -17.72
N GLU A 185 -3.92 -0.43 -18.13
CA GLU A 185 -2.88 -0.31 -19.16
C GLU A 185 -3.35 -0.81 -20.53
N LEU A 186 -4.32 -1.70 -20.56
CA LEU A 186 -4.83 -2.34 -21.76
C LEU A 186 -6.13 -1.69 -22.28
N GLY A 187 -6.43 -1.90 -23.58
CA GLY A 187 -7.70 -1.53 -24.18
C GLY A 187 -8.89 -2.27 -23.55
N ARG A 188 -10.06 -1.62 -23.57
CA ARG A 188 -11.29 -2.15 -22.92
C ARG A 188 -11.73 -3.51 -23.44
N GLU A 189 -11.41 -3.84 -24.67
CA GLU A 189 -11.72 -5.11 -25.34
C GLU A 189 -11.04 -6.31 -24.68
N ARG A 190 -9.88 -6.09 -24.07
CA ARG A 190 -9.11 -7.13 -23.34
C ARG A 190 -9.42 -7.22 -21.85
N VAL A 191 -10.23 -6.29 -21.33
CA VAL A 191 -10.58 -6.20 -19.90
C VAL A 191 -12.01 -6.70 -19.70
N ARG A 192 -12.18 -8.01 -19.49
CA ARG A 192 -13.50 -8.63 -19.31
C ARG A 192 -13.99 -8.45 -17.87
N LYS A 193 -15.13 -7.78 -17.70
CA LYS A 193 -15.71 -7.48 -16.37
C LYS A 193 -14.72 -6.83 -15.39
N GLY A 194 -13.72 -6.10 -15.92
CA GLY A 194 -12.71 -5.42 -15.12
C GLY A 194 -11.52 -6.30 -14.70
N VAL A 195 -11.38 -7.51 -15.30
CA VAL A 195 -10.28 -8.44 -15.01
C VAL A 195 -9.55 -8.83 -16.30
N VAL A 196 -8.22 -8.87 -16.23
CA VAL A 196 -7.33 -9.37 -17.28
C VAL A 196 -6.92 -10.79 -16.94
N HIS A 197 -7.51 -11.78 -17.66
CA HIS A 197 -7.32 -13.20 -17.37
C HIS A 197 -6.10 -13.79 -18.08
N ASP A 198 -5.76 -13.29 -19.26
CA ASP A 198 -4.68 -13.81 -20.07
C ASP A 198 -3.31 -13.37 -19.55
N ALA A 199 -2.39 -14.30 -19.40
CA ALA A 199 -1.03 -14.01 -18.94
C ALA A 199 -0.21 -13.21 -19.96
N ALA A 200 -0.45 -13.42 -21.28
CA ALA A 200 0.20 -12.65 -22.32
C ALA A 200 -0.24 -11.19 -22.28
N ASP A 201 -1.54 -10.95 -22.10
CA ASP A 201 -2.09 -9.59 -21.91
C ASP A 201 -1.47 -8.90 -20.68
N ARG A 202 -1.33 -9.62 -19.55
CA ARG A 202 -0.70 -9.05 -18.35
C ARG A 202 0.77 -8.71 -18.57
N ARG A 203 1.53 -9.58 -19.26
CA ARG A 203 2.92 -9.31 -19.63
C ARG A 203 3.04 -8.10 -20.56
N GLU A 204 2.17 -8.00 -21.56
CA GLU A 204 2.12 -6.84 -22.45
C GLU A 204 1.87 -5.52 -21.68
N ALA A 205 0.96 -5.52 -20.72
CA ALA A 205 0.71 -4.36 -19.85
C ALA A 205 1.97 -3.95 -19.07
N ILE A 206 2.71 -4.91 -18.52
CA ILE A 206 3.96 -4.66 -17.79
C ILE A 206 5.03 -4.12 -18.76
N LEU A 207 5.18 -4.73 -19.93
CA LEU A 207 6.17 -4.31 -20.96
C LEU A 207 5.86 -2.90 -21.49
N SER A 208 4.58 -2.54 -21.66
CA SER A 208 4.16 -1.20 -22.06
C SER A 208 4.63 -0.14 -21.06
N VAL A 209 4.38 -0.38 -19.76
CA VAL A 209 4.85 0.52 -18.70
C VAL A 209 6.37 0.55 -18.63
N ALA A 210 7.04 -0.60 -18.77
CA ALA A 210 8.49 -0.68 -18.77
C ALA A 210 9.13 0.11 -19.93
N SER A 211 8.50 0.08 -21.10
CA SER A 211 8.94 0.88 -22.26
C SER A 211 8.82 2.38 -21.99
N ALA A 212 7.68 2.82 -21.44
CA ALA A 212 7.49 4.21 -21.04
C ALA A 212 8.51 4.68 -19.99
N VAL A 213 8.86 3.83 -19.03
CA VAL A 213 9.91 4.13 -18.04
C VAL A 213 11.27 4.32 -18.72
N ARG A 214 11.61 3.47 -19.70
CA ARG A 214 12.87 3.62 -20.47
C ARG A 214 12.91 4.91 -21.31
N GLU A 215 11.78 5.32 -21.87
CA GLU A 215 11.66 6.58 -22.61
C GLU A 215 11.93 7.81 -21.72
N LEU A 216 11.66 7.70 -20.41
CA LEU A 216 12.03 8.72 -19.41
C LEU A 216 13.53 8.70 -19.05
N GLY A 217 14.32 7.79 -19.61
CA GLY A 217 15.73 7.63 -19.28
C GLY A 217 15.99 6.93 -17.94
N LEU A 218 14.97 6.34 -17.32
CA LEU A 218 15.10 5.65 -16.03
C LEU A 218 15.47 4.18 -16.24
N PRO A 219 16.54 3.67 -15.60
CA PRO A 219 16.87 2.24 -15.64
C PRO A 219 15.79 1.44 -14.89
N ILE A 220 15.30 0.36 -15.50
CA ILE A 220 14.43 -0.59 -14.80
C ILE A 220 15.32 -1.53 -14.00
N ARG A 221 15.12 -1.59 -12.71
CA ARG A 221 15.94 -2.35 -11.78
C ARG A 221 15.44 -3.80 -11.63
N SER A 222 14.14 -3.95 -11.47
CA SER A 222 13.50 -5.26 -11.30
C SER A 222 11.98 -5.16 -11.33
N PHE A 223 11.33 -6.33 -11.23
CA PHE A 223 9.89 -6.47 -11.06
C PHE A 223 9.60 -7.36 -9.86
N ALA A 224 8.44 -7.16 -9.22
CA ALA A 224 7.95 -8.03 -8.15
C ALA A 224 6.44 -8.19 -8.22
N SER A 225 5.93 -9.37 -7.92
CA SER A 225 4.49 -9.57 -7.70
C SER A 225 4.04 -8.82 -6.44
N SER A 226 2.83 -8.28 -6.45
CA SER A 226 2.22 -7.69 -5.25
C SER A 226 1.93 -8.74 -4.16
N GLY A 227 1.95 -10.04 -4.49
CA GLY A 227 1.65 -11.14 -3.59
C GLY A 227 0.18 -11.29 -3.23
N LEU A 228 -0.65 -10.31 -3.57
CA LEU A 228 -2.09 -10.31 -3.31
C LEU A 228 -2.86 -9.83 -4.55
N PRO A 229 -3.99 -10.47 -4.89
CA PRO A 229 -4.83 -9.98 -5.98
C PRO A 229 -5.51 -8.67 -5.63
N GLY A 230 -5.77 -7.85 -6.64
CA GLY A 230 -6.61 -6.66 -6.54
C GLY A 230 -8.05 -7.01 -6.14
N PRO A 231 -8.91 -6.01 -5.86
CA PRO A 231 -10.27 -6.23 -5.35
C PRO A 231 -11.16 -7.11 -6.24
N LYS A 232 -10.92 -7.11 -7.56
CA LYS A 232 -11.65 -7.95 -8.54
C LYS A 232 -10.87 -9.20 -8.96
N GLY A 233 -9.70 -9.47 -8.36
CA GLY A 233 -8.88 -10.63 -8.66
C GLY A 233 -7.77 -10.39 -9.70
N ASN A 234 -7.55 -9.16 -10.16
CA ASN A 234 -6.41 -8.85 -11.03
C ASN A 234 -5.09 -9.14 -10.34
N ARG A 235 -4.15 -9.72 -11.06
CA ARG A 235 -2.76 -9.79 -10.64
C ARG A 235 -2.08 -8.45 -10.92
N GLU A 236 -1.38 -7.94 -9.93
CA GLU A 236 -0.71 -6.64 -9.98
C GLU A 236 0.79 -6.85 -9.75
N THR A 237 1.60 -6.15 -10.52
CA THR A 237 3.06 -6.33 -10.55
C THR A 237 3.71 -4.97 -10.33
N PHE A 238 4.67 -4.92 -9.42
CA PHE A 238 5.48 -3.72 -9.24
C PHE A 238 6.63 -3.68 -10.26
N VAL A 239 6.87 -2.50 -10.80
CA VAL A 239 8.09 -2.13 -11.52
C VAL A 239 8.92 -1.19 -10.65
N TRP A 240 10.18 -1.56 -10.43
CA TRP A 240 11.16 -0.73 -9.74
C TRP A 240 12.11 -0.11 -10.74
N CYS A 241 12.26 1.19 -10.73
CA CYS A 241 13.10 1.95 -11.67
C CYS A 241 13.78 3.14 -11.02
N GLY A 242 14.77 3.71 -11.70
CA GLY A 242 15.59 4.83 -11.21
C GLY A 242 16.83 4.36 -10.44
N GLY A 243 17.40 5.28 -9.64
CA GLY A 243 18.65 5.02 -8.91
C GLY A 243 19.89 4.95 -9.82
N THR A 244 21.04 4.56 -9.25
CA THR A 244 22.35 4.58 -9.93
C THR A 244 22.82 3.24 -10.47
N GLY A 245 22.09 2.15 -10.27
CA GLY A 245 22.53 0.82 -10.69
C GLY A 245 22.20 0.49 -12.15
N ALA A 246 22.84 -0.55 -12.66
CA ALA A 246 22.54 -1.10 -13.98
C ALA A 246 21.08 -1.56 -14.06
N GLY A 247 20.42 -1.27 -15.17
CA GLY A 247 19.07 -1.73 -15.45
C GLY A 247 19.04 -3.17 -15.96
N VAL A 248 17.83 -3.75 -15.91
CA VAL A 248 17.53 -5.02 -16.55
C VAL A 248 17.77 -4.89 -18.07
N THR A 249 18.56 -5.78 -18.64
CA THR A 249 18.89 -5.79 -20.09
C THR A 249 17.80 -6.50 -20.89
N ASP A 250 17.35 -7.66 -20.42
CA ASP A 250 16.29 -8.46 -21.04
C ASP A 250 14.97 -8.30 -20.27
N LEU A 251 14.13 -7.38 -20.77
CA LEU A 251 12.82 -7.10 -20.16
C LEU A 251 11.85 -8.27 -20.31
N GLU A 252 11.87 -8.94 -21.45
CA GLU A 252 10.96 -10.05 -21.74
C GLU A 252 11.20 -11.21 -20.76
N ALA A 253 12.47 -11.57 -20.54
CA ALA A 253 12.83 -12.59 -19.57
C ALA A 253 12.45 -12.19 -18.15
N ALA A 254 12.72 -10.94 -17.75
CA ALA A 254 12.40 -10.44 -16.41
C ALA A 254 10.89 -10.39 -16.15
N VAL A 255 10.09 -9.95 -17.13
CA VAL A 255 8.63 -9.93 -17.02
C VAL A 255 8.05 -11.34 -17.01
N THR A 256 8.60 -12.26 -17.80
CA THR A 256 8.17 -13.66 -17.80
C THR A 256 8.45 -14.35 -16.46
N ALA A 257 9.53 -13.98 -15.79
CA ALA A 257 9.87 -14.52 -14.47
C ALA A 257 8.86 -14.10 -13.38
N VAL A 258 8.35 -12.87 -13.43
CA VAL A 258 7.39 -12.36 -12.43
C VAL A 258 5.94 -12.69 -12.77
N GLU A 259 5.61 -12.82 -14.06
CA GLU A 259 4.27 -13.19 -14.56
C GLU A 259 4.41 -14.44 -15.44
N PRO A 260 4.55 -15.63 -14.87
CA PRO A 260 4.69 -16.88 -15.61
C PRO A 260 3.41 -17.22 -16.38
N ARG A 261 3.56 -18.13 -17.38
CA ARG A 261 2.47 -18.58 -18.27
C ARG A 261 1.32 -19.24 -17.54
#